data_9a3d683bb674a0d678236e31d4d87ab2
#
_entry.id   9a3d683bb674a0d678236e31d4d87ab2
#
_cell.length_a   1.000
_cell.length_b   1.000
_cell.length_c   1.000
_cell.angle_alpha   90.00
_cell.angle_beta   90.00
_cell.angle_gamma   90.00
#
_symmetry.space_group_name_H-M   'P 1'
#
loop_
_entity.id
_entity.type
_entity.pdbx_description
1 polymer ?
#
loop_
_entity_poly.entity_id
_entity_poly.type
_entity_poly.pdbx_seq_one_letter_code
_entity_poly.pdbx_strand_id
1 'polypeptide(L)'
;MTTMTRSVEPLARNRRRAVTTAAFVALFWAIAAVLVATAHLQFDRISPLGSAAVEIAVLVGVAFGYMRFAARDGTVDHALLVGIVWLLLTIVAELLIQSRVHHGWFALLGTPARPVLRNVFLFVWIFAPAMFARRESID
;
A
#
# COMPACT_ATOMS: atom_id res chain seq x y z
N MET A 1 -33.13 16.87 -34.62
CA MET A 1 -33.06 15.75 -33.63
C MET A 1 -31.65 15.17 -33.60
N THR A 2 -30.68 15.90 -33.10
CA THR A 2 -29.27 15.41 -33.09
C THR A 2 -28.46 16.12 -32.01
N THR A 3 -28.67 15.84 -30.72
CA THR A 3 -27.80 16.42 -29.67
C THR A 3 -27.83 15.67 -28.33
N MET A 4 -28.01 14.36 -28.29
CA MET A 4 -28.01 13.65 -26.97
C MET A 4 -26.93 12.59 -26.80
N THR A 5 -26.02 12.40 -27.74
CA THR A 5 -25.01 11.32 -27.66
C THR A 5 -23.61 11.79 -27.21
N ARG A 6 -23.39 13.09 -26.95
CA ARG A 6 -22.04 13.62 -26.66
C ARG A 6 -21.60 13.59 -25.17
N SER A 7 -22.49 13.32 -24.24
CA SER A 7 -22.18 13.42 -22.80
C SER A 7 -21.80 12.09 -22.12
N VAL A 8 -21.95 10.96 -22.78
CA VAL A 8 -21.75 9.63 -22.13
C VAL A 8 -20.29 9.14 -22.26
N GLU A 9 -19.59 9.54 -23.32
CA GLU A 9 -18.21 9.07 -23.60
C GLU A 9 -17.16 9.54 -22.58
N PRO A 10 -17.15 10.79 -22.10
CA PRO A 10 -16.18 11.23 -21.09
C PRO A 10 -16.36 10.55 -19.73
N LEU A 11 -17.60 10.26 -19.34
CA LEU A 11 -17.89 9.57 -18.08
C LEU A 11 -17.41 8.10 -18.09
N ALA A 12 -17.61 7.40 -19.20
CA ALA A 12 -17.15 6.02 -19.36
C ALA A 12 -15.61 5.93 -19.35
N ARG A 13 -14.92 6.88 -19.97
CA ARG A 13 -13.44 6.96 -19.97
C ARG A 13 -12.89 7.22 -18.56
N ASN A 14 -13.48 8.14 -17.80
CA ASN A 14 -13.08 8.45 -16.43
C ASN A 14 -13.30 7.25 -15.51
N ARG A 15 -14.42 6.54 -15.64
CA ARG A 15 -14.71 5.34 -14.87
C ARG A 15 -13.68 4.23 -15.14
N ARG A 16 -13.33 3.99 -16.41
CA ARG A 16 -12.30 2.99 -16.74
C ARG A 16 -10.94 3.33 -16.12
N ARG A 17 -10.51 4.59 -16.19
CA ARG A 17 -9.25 5.04 -15.57
C ARG A 17 -9.28 4.84 -14.05
N ALA A 18 -10.35 5.22 -13.37
CA ALA A 18 -10.49 5.05 -11.94
C ALA A 18 -10.43 3.56 -11.53
N VAL A 19 -11.12 2.67 -12.26
CA VAL A 19 -11.09 1.22 -12.02
C VAL A 19 -9.69 0.66 -12.24
N THR A 20 -8.99 1.06 -13.29
CA THR A 20 -7.62 0.60 -13.55
C THR A 20 -6.66 1.06 -12.45
N THR A 21 -6.75 2.32 -12.02
CA THR A 21 -5.93 2.84 -10.92
C THR A 21 -6.20 2.07 -9.63
N ALA A 22 -7.47 1.88 -9.27
CA ALA A 22 -7.86 1.10 -8.09
C ALA A 22 -7.34 -0.35 -8.13
N ALA A 23 -7.39 -0.98 -9.31
CA ALA A 23 -6.86 -2.33 -9.50
C ALA A 23 -5.34 -2.38 -9.29
N PHE A 24 -4.57 -1.41 -9.78
CA PHE A 24 -3.13 -1.33 -9.53
C PHE A 24 -2.82 -1.08 -8.05
N VAL A 25 -3.54 -0.18 -7.39
CA VAL A 25 -3.39 0.07 -5.95
C VAL A 25 -3.60 -1.22 -5.15
N ALA A 26 -4.67 -1.96 -5.43
CA ALA A 26 -4.98 -3.21 -4.76
C ALA A 26 -3.95 -4.32 -5.07
N LEU A 27 -3.51 -4.43 -6.33
CA LEU A 27 -2.51 -5.42 -6.75
C LEU A 27 -1.18 -5.20 -6.06
N PHE A 28 -0.65 -3.98 -6.08
CA PHE A 28 0.63 -3.68 -5.44
C PHE A 28 0.55 -3.80 -3.92
N TRP A 29 -0.59 -3.43 -3.31
CA TRP A 29 -0.83 -3.72 -1.90
C TRP A 29 -0.80 -5.22 -1.60
N ALA A 30 -1.48 -6.05 -2.39
CA ALA A 30 -1.50 -7.49 -2.19
C ALA A 30 -0.08 -8.10 -2.30
N ILE A 31 0.71 -7.65 -3.28
CA ILE A 31 2.11 -8.06 -3.43
C ILE A 31 2.91 -7.66 -2.17
N ALA A 32 2.78 -6.42 -1.70
CA ALA A 32 3.44 -5.95 -0.50
C ALA A 32 3.04 -6.79 0.73
N ALA A 33 1.76 -7.01 0.94
CA ALA A 33 1.24 -7.78 2.07
C ALA A 33 1.76 -9.22 2.07
N VAL A 34 1.76 -9.90 0.93
CA VAL A 34 2.30 -11.28 0.80
C VAL A 34 3.79 -11.31 1.07
N LEU A 35 4.55 -10.38 0.53
CA LEU A 35 6.02 -10.34 0.73
C LEU A 35 6.38 -10.00 2.18
N VAL A 36 5.70 -9.03 2.80
CA VAL A 36 5.90 -8.68 4.22
C VAL A 36 5.54 -9.86 5.12
N ALA A 37 4.39 -10.51 4.89
CA ALA A 37 4.00 -11.70 5.64
C ALA A 37 5.02 -12.85 5.49
N THR A 38 5.51 -13.08 4.28
CA THR A 38 6.53 -14.10 4.01
C THR A 38 7.84 -13.78 4.71
N ALA A 39 8.30 -12.53 4.65
CA ALA A 39 9.50 -12.07 5.35
C ALA A 39 9.36 -12.26 6.86
N HIS A 40 8.22 -11.88 7.43
CA HIS A 40 7.92 -12.08 8.84
C HIS A 40 8.04 -13.56 9.25
N LEU A 41 7.38 -14.46 8.52
CA LEU A 41 7.41 -15.89 8.80
C LEU A 41 8.81 -16.50 8.71
N GLN A 42 9.66 -15.99 7.82
CA GLN A 42 11.01 -16.50 7.60
C GLN A 42 12.03 -15.98 8.63
N PHE A 43 11.97 -14.71 8.95
CA PHE A 43 13.05 -14.01 9.65
C PHE A 43 12.74 -13.69 11.13
N ASP A 44 11.47 -13.61 11.56
CA ASP A 44 11.12 -13.22 12.93
C ASP A 44 11.68 -14.18 13.98
N ARG A 45 11.78 -15.47 13.66
CA ARG A 45 12.36 -16.50 14.51
C ARG A 45 13.87 -16.36 14.70
N ILE A 46 14.56 -15.76 13.73
CA ILE A 46 16.03 -15.65 13.73
C ILE A 46 16.44 -14.33 14.38
N SER A 47 15.86 -13.23 13.95
CA SER A 47 16.13 -11.89 14.45
C SER A 47 14.91 -10.99 14.23
N PRO A 48 14.19 -10.64 15.27
CA PRO A 48 13.01 -9.77 15.14
C PRO A 48 13.33 -8.38 14.59
N LEU A 49 14.52 -7.85 14.88
CA LEU A 49 14.98 -6.57 14.32
C LEU A 49 15.35 -6.71 12.85
N GLY A 50 16.01 -7.82 12.50
CA GLY A 50 16.35 -8.17 11.12
C GLY A 50 15.10 -8.38 10.27
N SER A 51 14.09 -9.07 10.80
CA SER A 51 12.79 -9.24 10.16
C SER A 51 12.16 -7.90 9.83
N ALA A 52 12.06 -7.01 10.82
CA ALA A 52 11.50 -5.68 10.63
C ALA A 52 12.23 -4.87 9.56
N ALA A 53 13.56 -4.93 9.52
CA ALA A 53 14.35 -4.24 8.50
C ALA A 53 14.04 -4.78 7.08
N VAL A 54 13.95 -6.10 6.92
CA VAL A 54 13.60 -6.74 5.65
C VAL A 54 12.18 -6.38 5.23
N GLU A 55 11.23 -6.45 6.14
CA GLU A 55 9.82 -6.10 5.90
C GLU A 55 9.66 -4.65 5.44
N ILE A 56 10.35 -3.70 6.10
CA ILE A 56 10.36 -2.29 5.71
C ILE A 56 11.01 -2.13 4.32
N ALA A 57 12.15 -2.78 4.06
CA ALA A 57 12.82 -2.71 2.77
C ALA A 57 11.92 -3.24 1.63
N VAL A 58 11.21 -4.34 1.87
CA VAL A 58 10.23 -4.91 0.93
C VAL A 58 9.11 -3.91 0.65
N LEU A 59 8.53 -3.32 1.71
CA LEU A 59 7.44 -2.36 1.57
C LEU A 59 7.86 -1.12 0.77
N VAL A 60 9.03 -0.57 1.08
CA VAL A 60 9.60 0.57 0.36
C VAL A 60 9.89 0.20 -1.10
N GLY A 61 10.43 -0.99 -1.36
CA GLY A 61 10.67 -1.50 -2.71
C GLY A 61 9.40 -1.64 -3.55
N VAL A 62 8.33 -2.17 -2.96
CA VAL A 62 7.02 -2.28 -3.63
C VAL A 62 6.41 -0.90 -3.88
N ALA A 63 6.52 0.02 -2.92
CA ALA A 63 6.06 1.41 -3.09
C ALA A 63 6.82 2.13 -4.22
N PHE A 64 8.14 1.95 -4.30
CA PHE A 64 8.95 2.42 -5.42
C PHE A 64 8.46 1.84 -6.75
N GLY A 65 8.23 0.53 -6.82
CA GLY A 65 7.70 -0.14 -8.01
C GLY A 65 6.34 0.42 -8.43
N TYR A 66 5.42 0.62 -7.48
CA TYR A 66 4.12 1.23 -7.75
C TYR A 66 4.27 2.62 -8.36
N MET A 67 5.04 3.51 -7.72
CA MET A 67 5.24 4.88 -8.22
C MET A 67 5.97 4.90 -9.57
N ARG A 68 6.88 3.97 -9.82
CA ARG A 68 7.65 3.88 -11.07
C ARG A 68 6.83 3.37 -12.24
N PHE A 69 5.96 2.37 -12.03
CA PHE A 69 5.27 1.65 -13.11
C PHE A 69 3.79 2.02 -13.22
N ALA A 70 3.09 2.22 -12.12
CA ALA A 70 1.65 2.46 -12.12
C ALA A 70 1.28 3.96 -11.98
N ALA A 71 2.09 4.75 -11.29
CA ALA A 71 1.80 6.15 -10.97
C ALA A 71 2.97 7.09 -11.31
N ARG A 72 3.52 6.99 -12.52
CA ARG A 72 4.70 7.76 -12.97
C ARG A 72 4.59 9.27 -12.77
N ASP A 73 3.39 9.82 -12.95
CA ASP A 73 3.09 11.25 -12.82
C ASP A 73 2.31 11.56 -11.53
N GLY A 74 2.37 10.61 -10.57
CA GLY A 74 1.66 10.74 -9.30
C GLY A 74 2.21 11.88 -8.45
N THR A 75 1.32 12.81 -8.07
CA THR A 75 1.62 13.87 -7.12
C THR A 75 1.78 13.31 -5.70
N VAL A 76 2.31 14.12 -4.79
CA VAL A 76 2.44 13.77 -3.36
C VAL A 76 1.07 13.44 -2.76
N ASP A 77 0.03 14.20 -3.11
CA ASP A 77 -1.33 13.97 -2.62
C ASP A 77 -1.88 12.62 -3.07
N HIS A 78 -1.65 12.25 -4.34
CA HIS A 78 -2.02 10.93 -4.84
C HIS A 78 -1.27 9.82 -4.09
N ALA A 79 0.02 9.99 -3.87
CA ALA A 79 0.85 9.01 -3.18
C ALA A 79 0.44 8.83 -1.70
N LEU A 80 0.10 9.92 -1.00
CA LEU A 80 -0.43 9.88 0.36
C LEU A 80 -1.79 9.17 0.42
N LEU A 81 -2.68 9.46 -0.52
CA LEU A 81 -3.97 8.78 -0.63
C LEU A 81 -3.78 7.26 -0.82
N VAL A 82 -2.87 6.86 -1.68
CA VAL A 82 -2.51 5.45 -1.90
C VAL A 82 -1.98 4.83 -0.61
N GLY A 83 -1.09 5.52 0.10
CA GLY A 83 -0.55 5.05 1.38
C GLY A 83 -1.63 4.87 2.44
N ILE A 84 -2.59 5.79 2.55
CA ILE A 84 -3.74 5.67 3.45
C ILE A 84 -4.60 4.46 3.07
N VAL A 85 -4.90 4.27 1.78
CA VAL A 85 -5.66 3.11 1.30
C VAL A 85 -4.92 1.80 1.64
N TRP A 86 -3.61 1.74 1.43
CA TRP A 86 -2.78 0.58 1.78
C TRP A 86 -2.83 0.28 3.27
N LEU A 87 -2.72 1.31 4.13
CA LEU A 87 -2.85 1.13 5.57
C LEU A 87 -4.22 0.58 5.97
N LEU A 88 -5.32 1.15 5.42
CA LEU A 88 -6.66 0.68 5.71
C LEU A 88 -6.87 -0.78 5.28
N LEU A 89 -6.41 -1.15 4.08
CA LEU A 89 -6.45 -2.53 3.59
C LEU A 89 -5.65 -3.46 4.50
N THR A 90 -4.49 -3.02 4.99
CA THR A 90 -3.64 -3.78 5.90
C THR A 90 -4.32 -4.00 7.24
N ILE A 91 -4.96 -2.97 7.81
CA ILE A 91 -5.73 -3.09 9.06
C ILE A 91 -6.88 -4.10 8.87
N VAL A 92 -7.64 -3.97 7.79
CA VAL A 92 -8.75 -4.88 7.50
C VAL A 92 -8.26 -6.31 7.32
N ALA A 93 -7.18 -6.52 6.55
CA ALA A 93 -6.60 -7.83 6.33
C ALA A 93 -6.13 -8.46 7.65
N GLU A 94 -5.45 -7.70 8.50
CA GLU A 94 -5.00 -8.18 9.80
C GLU A 94 -6.14 -8.56 10.73
N LEU A 95 -7.20 -7.75 10.79
CA LEU A 95 -8.40 -8.05 11.56
C LEU A 95 -9.11 -9.32 11.05
N LEU A 96 -9.20 -9.49 9.72
CA LEU A 96 -9.79 -10.68 9.12
C LEU A 96 -8.96 -11.94 9.42
N ILE A 97 -7.64 -11.85 9.39
CA ILE A 97 -6.75 -12.96 9.72
C ILE A 97 -6.86 -13.31 11.20
N GLN A 98 -6.83 -12.32 12.10
CA GLN A 98 -6.98 -12.53 13.52
C GLN A 98 -8.31 -13.16 13.90
N SER A 99 -9.39 -12.83 13.19
CA SER A 99 -10.71 -13.44 13.40
C SER A 99 -10.77 -14.92 13.02
N ARG A 100 -9.86 -15.39 12.18
CA ARG A 100 -9.79 -16.77 11.69
C ARG A 100 -8.74 -17.62 12.36
N VAL A 101 -7.64 -16.98 12.79
CA VAL A 101 -6.49 -17.65 13.42
C VAL A 101 -6.43 -17.20 14.88
N HIS A 102 -6.81 -18.07 15.82
CA HIS A 102 -6.88 -17.79 17.26
C HIS A 102 -5.55 -17.48 17.97
N HIS A 103 -4.45 -17.33 17.26
CA HIS A 103 -3.13 -17.09 17.82
C HIS A 103 -2.53 -15.84 17.18
N GLY A 104 -2.79 -14.65 17.77
CA GLY A 104 -2.04 -13.40 17.68
C GLY A 104 -1.07 -13.21 16.51
N TRP A 105 -1.52 -13.41 15.28
CA TRP A 105 -0.69 -13.23 14.09
C TRP A 105 -0.66 -11.75 13.70
N PHE A 106 0.49 -11.10 13.87
CA PHE A 106 0.67 -9.66 13.66
C PHE A 106 1.73 -9.40 12.59
N ALA A 107 1.68 -10.13 11.48
CA ALA A 107 2.71 -10.08 10.47
C ALA A 107 2.73 -8.78 9.64
N LEU A 108 1.60 -8.08 9.50
CA LEU A 108 1.49 -6.92 8.62
C LEU A 108 1.70 -5.58 9.33
N LEU A 109 1.30 -5.47 10.59
CA LEU A 109 1.39 -4.23 11.37
C LEU A 109 2.40 -4.31 12.53
N GLY A 110 3.01 -5.47 12.73
CA GLY A 110 3.89 -5.71 13.87
C GLY A 110 3.17 -6.01 15.18
N THR A 111 3.87 -6.62 16.12
CA THR A 111 3.27 -7.07 17.38
C THR A 111 2.97 -5.92 18.32
N PRO A 112 1.85 -5.95 19.09
CA PRO A 112 1.55 -4.96 20.12
C PRO A 112 2.61 -4.90 21.22
N ALA A 113 3.37 -5.99 21.42
CA ALA A 113 4.46 -6.06 22.39
C ALA A 113 5.64 -5.11 22.05
N ARG A 114 5.70 -4.59 20.83
CA ARG A 114 6.73 -3.66 20.36
C ARG A 114 6.11 -2.40 19.75
N PRO A 115 5.58 -1.49 20.58
CA PRO A 115 4.79 -0.36 20.11
C PRO A 115 5.58 0.60 19.22
N VAL A 116 6.87 0.78 19.47
CA VAL A 116 7.72 1.65 18.63
C VAL A 116 7.83 1.08 17.21
N LEU A 117 8.11 -0.20 17.09
CA LEU A 117 8.25 -0.88 15.81
C LEU A 117 6.95 -0.87 15.03
N ARG A 118 5.83 -1.13 15.72
CA ARG A 118 4.49 -1.04 15.14
C ARG A 118 4.19 0.35 14.59
N ASN A 119 4.52 1.41 15.33
CA ASN A 119 4.33 2.78 14.85
C ASN A 119 5.19 3.07 13.62
N VAL A 120 6.43 2.59 13.58
CA VAL A 120 7.29 2.71 12.38
C VAL A 120 6.63 2.03 11.19
N PHE A 121 6.08 0.83 11.34
CA PHE A 121 5.34 0.15 10.27
C PHE A 121 4.14 0.96 9.76
N LEU A 122 3.33 1.52 10.67
CA LEU A 122 2.20 2.36 10.30
C LEU A 122 2.65 3.56 9.45
N PHE A 123 3.73 4.23 9.87
CA PHE A 123 4.31 5.35 9.11
C PHE A 123 4.83 4.90 7.75
N VAL A 124 5.51 3.77 7.67
CA VAL A 124 6.04 3.26 6.39
C VAL A 124 4.90 2.92 5.43
N TRP A 125 3.82 2.28 5.89
CA TRP A 125 2.65 1.99 5.05
C TRP A 125 2.04 3.25 4.43
N ILE A 126 1.98 4.36 5.19
CA ILE A 126 1.42 5.63 4.71
C ILE A 126 2.39 6.38 3.80
N PHE A 127 3.64 6.51 4.22
CA PHE A 127 4.59 7.46 3.61
C PHE A 127 5.50 6.85 2.56
N ALA A 128 5.61 5.51 2.47
CA ALA A 128 6.48 4.88 1.48
C ALA A 128 6.15 5.28 0.03
N PRO A 129 4.89 5.34 -0.44
CA PRO A 129 4.60 5.86 -1.77
C PRO A 129 4.98 7.34 -1.94
N ALA A 130 4.78 8.16 -0.90
CA ALA A 130 5.06 9.60 -0.96
C ALA A 130 6.57 9.92 -1.08
N MET A 131 7.44 9.03 -0.61
CA MET A 131 8.90 9.19 -0.74
C MET A 131 9.35 9.22 -2.21
N PHE A 132 8.58 8.62 -3.11
CA PHE A 132 8.88 8.48 -4.54
C PHE A 132 7.97 9.31 -5.44
N ALA A 133 7.07 10.11 -4.85
CA ALA A 133 6.19 11.00 -5.60
C ALA A 133 6.99 12.14 -6.24
N ARG A 134 6.55 12.58 -7.41
CA ARG A 134 7.10 13.78 -8.04
C ARG A 134 6.76 15.01 -7.19
N ARG A 135 7.77 15.77 -6.84
CA ARG A 135 7.56 17.12 -6.31
C ARG A 135 7.19 18.03 -7.48
N GLU A 136 6.05 18.70 -7.38
CA GLU A 136 5.77 19.83 -8.28
C GLU A 136 6.85 20.88 -8.01
N SER A 137 7.66 21.20 -9.02
CA SER A 137 8.51 22.39 -8.97
C SER A 137 7.57 23.59 -8.95
N ILE A 138 7.57 24.32 -7.86
CA ILE A 138 6.93 25.64 -7.77
C ILE A 138 7.87 26.58 -8.51
N ASP A 139 7.60 26.80 -9.82
CA ASP A 139 8.21 27.88 -10.60
C ASP A 139 7.35 29.14 -10.47
#